data_6af45f1fa0f81076e90e31157660dddb
#
_entry.id   6af45f1fa0f81076e90e31157660dddb
#
_cell.length_a   1.000
_cell.length_b   1.000
_cell.length_c   1.000
_cell.angle_alpha   90.00
_cell.angle_beta   90.00
_cell.angle_gamma   90.00
#
_symmetry.space_group_name_H-M   'P 1'
#
loop_
_entity.id
_entity.type
_entity.pdbx_description
1 polymer ?
#
loop_
_entity_poly.entity_id
_entity_poly.type
_entity_poly.pdbx_seq_one_letter_code
_entity_poly.pdbx_strand_id
1 'polypeptide(L)'
;MYNADGAKIVLKKGRIIDIDCQVLNIKAPGGVNIDAPNVDCTAEITAAGQINGNGGMAIQGGNGATFSGDVRQTGGSYTTDGDVVASGKSLTGHKHTGDSGGTTTAPI
;
A
#
# COMPACT_ATOMS: atom_id res chain seq x y z
N MET A 1 -27.95 -23.29 2.60
CA MET A 1 -27.29 -22.94 3.85
C MET A 1 -28.14 -21.94 4.58
N TYR A 2 -28.26 -22.08 5.88
CA TYR A 2 -29.26 -21.36 6.60
C TYR A 2 -28.74 -20.85 7.95
N ASN A 3 -29.36 -19.80 8.48
CA ASN A 3 -28.95 -19.21 9.74
C ASN A 3 -30.08 -18.36 10.34
N ALA A 4 -29.92 -17.93 11.60
CA ALA A 4 -30.93 -17.20 12.35
C ALA A 4 -30.93 -15.68 12.12
N ASP A 5 -29.83 -15.08 11.62
CA ASP A 5 -29.62 -13.63 11.62
C ASP A 5 -29.55 -13.04 10.22
N GLY A 6 -30.05 -13.73 9.21
CA GLY A 6 -30.08 -13.21 7.86
C GLY A 6 -28.77 -13.30 7.07
N ALA A 7 -27.71 -13.90 7.64
CA ALA A 7 -26.54 -14.23 6.85
C ALA A 7 -26.89 -15.30 5.82
N LYS A 8 -26.38 -15.19 4.62
CA LYS A 8 -26.75 -16.10 3.55
C LYS A 8 -25.63 -16.30 2.54
N ILE A 9 -25.63 -17.44 1.93
CA ILE A 9 -24.82 -17.77 0.76
C ILE A 9 -25.81 -18.08 -0.37
N VAL A 10 -25.69 -17.35 -1.47
CA VAL A 10 -26.62 -17.48 -2.59
C VAL A 10 -25.83 -17.88 -3.83
N LEU A 11 -26.28 -18.95 -4.47
CA LEU A 11 -25.78 -19.40 -5.76
C LEU A 11 -26.71 -18.85 -6.84
N LYS A 12 -26.17 -18.04 -7.72
CA LYS A 12 -26.92 -17.39 -8.78
C LYS A 12 -26.58 -17.94 -10.15
N LYS A 13 -27.49 -17.74 -11.09
CA LYS A 13 -27.23 -18.03 -12.50
C LYS A 13 -26.02 -17.24 -12.99
N GLY A 14 -25.19 -17.86 -13.84
CA GLY A 14 -23.97 -17.25 -14.31
C GLY A 14 -22.73 -17.58 -13.44
N ARG A 15 -22.85 -18.59 -12.58
CA ARG A 15 -21.74 -19.06 -11.72
C ARG A 15 -21.31 -18.01 -10.70
N ILE A 16 -22.27 -17.31 -10.13
CA ILE A 16 -22.03 -16.26 -9.14
C ILE A 16 -22.38 -16.79 -7.76
N ILE A 17 -21.52 -16.53 -6.78
CA ILE A 17 -21.75 -16.80 -5.37
C ILE A 17 -21.75 -15.48 -4.62
N ASP A 18 -22.85 -15.16 -3.96
CA ASP A 18 -22.94 -14.00 -3.07
C ASP A 18 -22.93 -14.48 -1.63
N ILE A 19 -22.07 -13.88 -0.83
CA ILE A 19 -22.01 -14.09 0.61
C ILE A 19 -22.39 -12.77 1.29
N ASP A 20 -23.48 -12.79 2.02
CA ASP A 20 -24.01 -11.64 2.74
C ASP A 20 -24.09 -11.96 4.22
N CYS A 21 -23.26 -11.33 5.02
CA CYS A 21 -23.18 -11.54 6.46
C CYS A 21 -22.60 -10.32 7.14
N GLN A 22 -22.77 -10.24 8.45
CA GLN A 22 -22.18 -9.14 9.21
C GLN A 22 -20.66 -9.27 9.31
N VAL A 23 -20.18 -10.47 9.59
CA VAL A 23 -18.73 -10.76 9.68
C VAL A 23 -18.47 -12.10 9.04
N LEU A 24 -17.52 -12.15 8.12
CA LEU A 24 -17.06 -13.39 7.52
C LEU A 24 -15.71 -13.76 8.13
N ASN A 25 -15.66 -14.86 8.87
CA ASN A 25 -14.44 -15.38 9.46
C ASN A 25 -13.96 -16.57 8.63
N ILE A 26 -12.73 -16.49 8.15
CA ILE A 26 -12.11 -17.60 7.42
C ILE A 26 -10.91 -18.07 8.24
N LYS A 27 -10.95 -19.33 8.66
CA LYS A 27 -9.83 -20.00 9.31
C LYS A 27 -9.42 -21.17 8.43
N ALA A 28 -8.29 -21.05 7.79
CA ALA A 28 -7.78 -22.06 6.86
C ALA A 28 -6.30 -22.33 7.15
N PRO A 29 -5.99 -23.35 7.99
CA PRO A 29 -4.60 -23.60 8.39
C PRO A 29 -3.66 -23.90 7.21
N GLY A 30 -4.20 -24.37 6.10
CA GLY A 30 -3.41 -24.61 4.88
C GLY A 30 -3.28 -23.42 3.96
N GLY A 31 -4.00 -22.34 4.23
CA GLY A 31 -3.96 -21.12 3.42
C GLY A 31 -5.26 -20.82 2.69
N VAL A 32 -5.33 -19.63 2.11
CA VAL A 32 -6.45 -19.20 1.25
C VAL A 32 -5.86 -18.83 -0.11
N ASN A 33 -6.30 -19.50 -1.16
CA ASN A 33 -5.85 -19.25 -2.52
C ASN A 33 -6.96 -18.55 -3.29
N ILE A 34 -6.63 -17.39 -3.87
CA ILE A 34 -7.56 -16.65 -4.70
C ILE A 34 -6.97 -16.58 -6.11
N ASP A 35 -7.64 -17.20 -7.07
CA ASP A 35 -7.26 -17.16 -8.48
C ASP A 35 -8.33 -16.35 -9.21
N ALA A 36 -8.05 -15.09 -9.43
CA ALA A 36 -8.96 -14.13 -10.04
C ALA A 36 -8.16 -13.03 -10.74
N PRO A 37 -8.72 -12.35 -11.74
CA PRO A 37 -8.03 -11.22 -12.38
C PRO A 37 -7.70 -10.09 -11.39
N ASN A 38 -8.55 -9.88 -10.38
CA ASN A 38 -8.34 -8.87 -9.36
C ASN A 38 -9.13 -9.22 -8.10
N VAL A 39 -8.75 -8.63 -6.99
CA VAL A 39 -9.50 -8.68 -5.73
C VAL A 39 -9.79 -7.23 -5.33
N ASP A 40 -11.06 -6.87 -5.31
CA ASP A 40 -11.49 -5.51 -4.98
C ASP A 40 -11.94 -5.45 -3.53
N CYS A 41 -11.33 -4.55 -2.75
CA CYS A 41 -11.72 -4.26 -1.39
C CYS A 41 -12.15 -2.80 -1.29
N THR A 42 -13.30 -2.52 -0.73
CA THR A 42 -13.83 -1.16 -0.64
C THR A 42 -13.34 -0.37 0.58
N ALA A 43 -12.62 -1.04 1.46
CA ALA A 43 -12.11 -0.43 2.69
C ALA A 43 -10.68 -0.90 2.94
N GLU A 44 -10.23 -0.79 4.16
CA GLU A 44 -8.85 -1.11 4.52
C GLU A 44 -8.55 -2.60 4.47
N ILE A 45 -7.31 -2.92 4.15
CA ILE A 45 -6.74 -4.26 4.27
C ILE A 45 -5.65 -4.18 5.32
N THR A 46 -5.76 -5.01 6.36
CA THR A 46 -4.76 -5.12 7.40
C THR A 46 -4.09 -6.48 7.32
N ALA A 47 -2.79 -6.51 7.18
CA ALA A 47 -1.98 -7.73 7.20
C ALA A 47 -1.06 -7.67 8.41
N ALA A 48 -1.16 -8.67 9.30
CA ALA A 48 -0.26 -8.77 10.44
C ALA A 48 1.14 -9.21 10.03
N GLY A 49 1.26 -9.91 8.92
CA GLY A 49 2.53 -10.35 8.37
C GLY A 49 2.96 -9.49 7.18
N GLN A 50 3.94 -9.99 6.46
CA GLN A 50 4.50 -9.31 5.32
C GLN A 50 3.53 -9.34 4.13
N ILE A 51 3.50 -8.25 3.36
CA ILE A 51 2.78 -8.17 2.09
C ILE A 51 3.80 -8.30 0.96
N ASN A 52 3.61 -9.29 0.09
CA ASN A 52 4.45 -9.50 -1.08
C ASN A 52 3.73 -9.00 -2.33
N GLY A 53 4.25 -7.95 -2.94
CA GLY A 53 3.73 -7.40 -4.19
C GLY A 53 4.64 -7.75 -5.35
N ASN A 54 4.59 -9.00 -5.82
CA ASN A 54 5.52 -9.50 -6.84
C ASN A 54 5.33 -8.84 -8.21
N GLY A 55 4.16 -8.33 -8.49
CA GLY A 55 3.87 -7.60 -9.72
C GLY A 55 4.03 -6.09 -9.60
N GLY A 56 4.48 -5.62 -8.44
CA GLY A 56 4.59 -4.21 -8.16
C GLY A 56 3.49 -3.71 -7.24
N MET A 57 3.48 -2.40 -7.03
CA MET A 57 2.52 -1.74 -6.15
C MET A 57 2.24 -0.35 -6.69
N ALA A 58 0.96 0.03 -6.74
CA ALA A 58 0.56 1.38 -7.06
C ALA A 58 -0.28 1.93 -5.91
N ILE A 59 0.14 3.06 -5.35
CA ILE A 59 -0.59 3.76 -4.29
C ILE A 59 -1.00 5.12 -4.84
N GLN A 60 -2.30 5.39 -4.91
CA GLN A 60 -2.84 6.59 -5.52
C GLN A 60 -3.87 7.22 -4.61
N GLY A 61 -3.82 8.54 -4.50
CA GLY A 61 -4.81 9.30 -3.75
C GLY A 61 -4.58 9.29 -2.24
N GLY A 62 -5.54 9.81 -1.50
CA GLY A 62 -5.43 9.96 -0.06
C GLY A 62 -4.21 10.74 0.37
N ASN A 63 -3.61 10.34 1.47
CA ASN A 63 -2.39 10.95 2.00
C ASN A 63 -1.12 10.20 1.55
N GLY A 64 -1.23 9.36 0.51
CA GLY A 64 -0.10 8.56 0.05
C GLY A 64 0.22 7.40 0.97
N ALA A 65 1.51 7.13 1.17
CA ALA A 65 1.98 6.01 1.99
C ALA A 65 2.82 6.52 3.16
N THR A 66 2.66 5.89 4.30
CA THR A 66 3.49 6.14 5.48
C THR A 66 4.27 4.89 5.81
N PHE A 67 5.57 5.04 6.01
CA PHE A 67 6.46 3.95 6.41
C PHE A 67 7.02 4.24 7.80
N SER A 68 7.00 3.24 8.65
CA SER A 68 7.72 3.26 9.93
C SER A 68 8.78 2.19 9.89
N GLY A 69 10.03 2.59 9.99
CA GLY A 69 11.18 1.71 9.81
C GLY A 69 11.95 2.05 8.54
N ASP A 70 12.86 1.18 8.17
CA ASP A 70 13.73 1.42 7.04
C ASP A 70 13.01 1.21 5.70
N VAL A 71 13.36 2.04 4.72
CA VAL A 71 12.96 1.85 3.33
C VAL A 71 14.21 1.55 2.52
N ARG A 72 14.25 0.39 1.90
CA ARG A 72 15.37 -0.02 1.06
C ARG A 72 14.86 -0.29 -0.35
N GLN A 73 15.45 0.43 -1.30
CA GLN A 73 15.17 0.23 -2.73
C GLN A 73 16.42 -0.33 -3.39
N THR A 74 16.27 -1.41 -4.15
CA THR A 74 17.38 -2.02 -4.87
C THR A 74 17.00 -2.13 -6.35
N GLY A 75 17.96 -1.81 -7.21
CA GLY A 75 17.75 -1.75 -8.66
C GLY A 75 16.87 -0.58 -9.04
N GLY A 76 16.95 -0.13 -10.27
CA GLY A 76 16.15 0.99 -10.75
C GLY A 76 16.48 2.30 -10.07
N SER A 77 15.60 3.27 -10.23
CA SER A 77 15.76 4.63 -9.74
C SER A 77 14.64 5.02 -8.78
N TYR A 78 14.93 5.94 -7.89
CA TYR A 78 13.92 6.67 -7.14
C TYR A 78 13.68 8.00 -7.84
N THR A 79 12.47 8.24 -8.32
CA THR A 79 12.10 9.46 -9.03
C THR A 79 10.92 10.12 -8.34
N THR A 80 11.04 11.43 -8.10
CA THR A 80 9.95 12.25 -7.59
C THR A 80 9.93 13.57 -8.35
N ASP A 81 8.73 14.08 -8.63
CA ASP A 81 8.56 15.44 -9.18
C ASP A 81 8.43 16.48 -8.07
N GLY A 82 8.35 16.06 -6.83
CA GLY A 82 8.38 16.92 -5.67
C GLY A 82 9.76 17.04 -5.06
N ASP A 83 9.81 17.35 -3.77
CA ASP A 83 11.04 17.47 -3.02
C ASP A 83 11.29 16.26 -2.14
N VAL A 84 12.52 16.02 -1.76
CA VAL A 84 12.93 15.07 -0.74
C VAL A 84 13.44 15.85 0.45
N VAL A 85 12.84 15.64 1.62
CA VAL A 85 13.22 16.35 2.84
C VAL A 85 13.73 15.33 3.86
N ALA A 86 14.95 15.51 4.33
CA ALA A 86 15.57 14.68 5.35
C ALA A 86 16.03 15.57 6.50
N SER A 87 15.50 15.31 7.71
CA SER A 87 15.82 16.10 8.91
C SER A 87 15.66 17.60 8.68
N GLY A 88 14.60 18.00 8.00
CA GLY A 88 14.32 19.40 7.69
C GLY A 88 15.15 19.99 6.54
N LYS A 89 15.97 19.20 5.88
CA LYS A 89 16.80 19.66 4.76
C LYS A 89 16.16 19.23 3.43
N SER A 90 15.94 20.18 2.56
CA SER A 90 15.37 19.98 1.23
C SER A 90 16.47 19.54 0.26
N LEU A 91 16.20 18.53 -0.56
CA LEU A 91 17.12 18.13 -1.60
C LEU A 91 17.25 19.21 -2.68
N THR A 92 16.14 19.85 -3.04
CA THR A 92 16.12 20.85 -4.10
C THR A 92 16.53 22.23 -3.64
N GLY A 93 16.37 22.53 -2.35
CA GLY A 93 16.57 23.88 -1.82
C GLY A 93 17.73 24.04 -0.83
N HIS A 94 18.42 22.96 -0.43
CA HIS A 94 19.49 23.08 0.57
C HIS A 94 20.71 23.81 -0.02
N LYS A 95 21.49 24.41 0.87
CA LYS A 95 22.71 25.13 0.52
C LYS A 95 23.84 24.69 1.44
N HIS A 96 25.06 24.96 1.04
CA HIS A 96 26.26 24.68 1.82
C HIS A 96 26.97 25.97 2.20
N THR A 97 27.60 25.99 3.38
CA THR A 97 28.46 27.08 3.78
C THR A 97 29.78 26.94 3.01
N GLY A 98 30.19 28.01 2.32
CA GLY A 98 31.45 28.04 1.59
C GLY A 98 32.65 28.31 2.51
N ASP A 99 33.87 28.23 1.93
CA ASP A 99 35.13 28.36 2.67
C ASP A 99 35.29 29.69 3.40
N SER A 100 34.68 30.78 2.87
CA SER A 100 34.76 32.13 3.44
C SER A 100 33.55 32.50 4.27
N GLY A 101 32.74 31.50 4.70
CA GLY A 101 31.52 31.73 5.46
C GLY A 101 30.28 32.10 4.62
N GLY A 102 30.42 32.22 3.32
CA GLY A 102 29.28 32.36 2.41
C GLY A 102 28.57 31.03 2.19
N THR A 103 27.43 31.08 1.49
CA THR A 103 26.67 29.87 1.16
C THR A 103 26.74 29.59 -0.33
N THR A 104 26.60 28.32 -0.70
CA THR A 104 26.45 27.92 -2.10
C THR A 104 25.00 28.17 -2.57
N THR A 105 24.77 28.05 -3.86
CA THR A 105 23.41 28.00 -4.39
C THR A 105 22.76 26.65 -4.09
N ALA A 106 21.44 26.59 -4.28
CA ALA A 106 20.72 25.31 -4.23
C ALA A 106 21.22 24.38 -5.35
N PRO A 107 20.99 23.06 -5.22
CA PRO A 107 21.32 22.11 -6.29
C PRO A 107 20.64 22.47 -7.61
N ILE A 108 21.33 22.22 -8.70
CA ILE A 108 20.85 22.52 -10.05
C ILE A 108 20.60 21.24 -10.85
#